data_dbf5015530c765630101ac1508b8c0a5
#
_entry.id   dbf5015530c765630101ac1508b8c0a5
#
_cell.length_a   1.000
_cell.length_b   1.000
_cell.length_c   1.000
_cell.angle_alpha   90.00
_cell.angle_beta   90.00
_cell.angle_gamma   90.00
#
_symmetry.space_group_name_H-M   'P 1'
#
loop_
_entity.id
_entity.type
_entity.pdbx_description
1 polymer ?
#
loop_
_entity_poly.entity_id
_entity_poly.type
_entity_poly.pdbx_seq_one_letter_code
_entity_poly.pdbx_strand_id
1 'polypeptide(L)'
;NHFIPEFAIHWRHSPTVAYGVSLYGNGGMNTDYAGGEVSAASACASFNPNPGPYNLHCGNGKLGVNLMQLMIAPYVSWQFTPGHSVGIAPIITYQRFSADGLQAFDNPFLSTSPGNVTNRGTDDSWGVGVRVGYMGQINKFLSVGIAYASKVDMDEFGRYKGLFAESGDFDIPSSLVAGFAVTPDDRWTLAFDYERIWYSDANSVHNRSSLILNCFGGDASACLGGSNGAGFGWQ
;
A
#
# COMPACT_ATOMS: atom_id res chain seq x y z
N ASN A 1 -2.13 10.71 -16.94
CA ASN A 1 -0.67 10.64 -16.78
C ASN A 1 -0.33 10.72 -15.29
N HIS A 2 0.40 9.72 -14.78
CA HIS A 2 0.89 9.71 -13.41
C HIS A 2 2.39 10.01 -13.42
N PHE A 3 2.83 10.86 -12.49
CA PHE A 3 4.23 11.15 -12.26
C PHE A 3 4.62 10.53 -10.92
N ILE A 4 5.57 9.60 -10.95
CA ILE A 4 6.11 8.93 -9.76
C ILE A 4 7.55 9.45 -9.61
N PRO A 5 7.77 10.45 -8.74
CA PRO A 5 9.10 11.01 -8.54
C PRO A 5 9.95 10.05 -7.72
N GLU A 6 11.23 10.01 -8.06
CA GLU A 6 12.28 9.40 -7.25
C GLU A 6 13.44 10.37 -7.15
N PHE A 7 13.93 10.57 -5.94
CA PHE A 7 15.06 11.43 -5.63
C PHE A 7 15.89 10.85 -4.51
N ALA A 8 17.20 10.91 -4.63
CA ALA A 8 18.11 10.54 -3.55
C ALA A 8 19.30 11.52 -3.51
N ILE A 9 19.75 11.81 -2.28
CA ILE A 9 20.97 12.55 -2.05
C ILE A 9 21.81 11.80 -1.02
N HIS A 10 23.10 11.76 -1.25
CA HIS A 10 24.03 10.93 -0.51
C HIS A 10 25.30 11.74 -0.17
N TRP A 11 25.76 11.64 1.07
CA TRP A 11 26.99 12.25 1.56
C TRP A 11 27.90 11.19 2.19
N ARG A 12 29.15 11.19 1.80
CA ARG A 12 30.18 10.40 2.44
C ARG A 12 30.79 11.22 3.59
N HIS A 13 30.56 10.80 4.81
CA HIS A 13 31.10 11.45 6.01
C HIS A 13 32.54 11.03 6.27
N SER A 14 32.87 9.75 6.06
CA SER A 14 34.20 9.18 6.22
C SER A 14 34.42 8.04 5.22
N PRO A 15 35.60 7.42 5.16
CA PRO A 15 35.80 6.24 4.32
C PRO A 15 34.85 5.09 4.61
N THR A 16 34.30 5.02 5.83
CA THR A 16 33.45 3.91 6.29
C THR A 16 32.01 4.30 6.61
N VAL A 17 31.67 5.60 6.68
CA VAL A 17 30.33 6.06 7.04
C VAL A 17 29.78 6.98 5.96
N ALA A 18 28.56 6.69 5.55
CA ALA A 18 27.79 7.55 4.68
C ALA A 18 26.36 7.71 5.22
N TYR A 19 25.71 8.81 4.86
CA TYR A 19 24.31 9.09 5.16
C TYR A 19 23.66 9.79 3.99
N GLY A 20 22.35 9.76 3.98
CA GLY A 20 21.60 10.39 2.92
C GLY A 20 20.12 10.38 3.19
N VAL A 21 19.36 10.77 2.19
CA VAL A 21 17.90 10.65 2.17
C VAL A 21 17.46 10.20 0.80
N SER A 22 16.53 9.25 0.76
CA SER A 22 15.79 8.88 -0.45
C SER A 22 14.33 9.25 -0.30
N LEU A 23 13.73 9.64 -1.42
CA LEU A 23 12.34 10.02 -1.53
C LEU A 23 11.80 9.32 -2.77
N TYR A 24 10.76 8.49 -2.60
CA TYR A 24 10.25 7.66 -3.69
C TYR A 24 8.76 7.32 -3.51
N GLY A 25 8.08 7.09 -4.63
CA GLY A 25 6.73 6.52 -4.63
C GLY A 25 6.79 5.02 -4.33
N ASN A 26 5.97 4.56 -3.37
CA ASN A 26 5.92 3.12 -3.01
C ASN A 26 4.89 2.34 -3.85
N GLY A 27 4.12 3.03 -4.66
CA GLY A 27 3.04 2.45 -5.43
C GLY A 27 1.80 3.31 -5.34
N GLY A 28 0.71 2.77 -5.82
CA GLY A 28 -0.58 3.43 -5.81
C GLY A 28 -1.62 2.61 -6.56
N MET A 29 -2.87 2.93 -6.33
CA MET A 29 -4.00 2.44 -7.11
C MET A 29 -4.68 3.63 -7.73
N ASN A 30 -4.92 3.57 -9.03
CA ASN A 30 -5.71 4.58 -9.70
C ASN A 30 -6.61 3.93 -10.73
N THR A 31 -7.92 4.08 -10.51
CA THR A 31 -8.94 3.69 -11.48
C THR A 31 -9.92 4.85 -11.65
N ASP A 32 -10.41 5.04 -12.86
CA ASP A 32 -11.36 6.10 -13.21
C ASP A 32 -12.26 5.64 -14.35
N TYR A 33 -13.45 5.17 -14.00
CA TYR A 33 -14.50 4.79 -14.94
C TYR A 33 -15.58 5.85 -14.93
N ALA A 34 -16.08 6.22 -16.11
CA ALA A 34 -17.02 7.34 -16.25
C ALA A 34 -18.34 7.14 -15.49
N GLY A 35 -18.78 5.88 -15.34
CA GLY A 35 -20.08 5.55 -14.75
C GLY A 35 -21.22 5.62 -15.74
N GLY A 36 -22.39 5.12 -15.33
CA GLY A 36 -23.57 5.08 -16.17
C GLY A 36 -23.67 3.86 -17.10
N GLU A 37 -22.80 2.87 -16.90
CA GLU A 37 -22.73 1.65 -17.71
C GLU A 37 -23.90 0.70 -17.44
N VAL A 38 -24.55 0.81 -16.26
CA VAL A 38 -25.61 -0.09 -15.80
C VAL A 38 -26.95 0.63 -15.80
N SER A 39 -27.95 0.04 -16.46
CA SER A 39 -29.28 0.60 -16.58
C SER A 39 -29.96 0.87 -15.23
N ALA A 40 -30.73 1.95 -15.13
CA ALA A 40 -31.57 2.27 -13.99
C ALA A 40 -32.60 1.17 -13.63
N ALA A 41 -33.01 0.36 -14.63
CA ALA A 41 -33.94 -0.76 -14.43
C ALA A 41 -33.24 -2.07 -14.00
N SER A 42 -31.96 -2.03 -13.72
CA SER A 42 -31.16 -3.20 -13.28
C SER A 42 -31.41 -3.56 -11.81
N ALA A 43 -30.87 -4.72 -11.38
CA ALA A 43 -30.88 -5.14 -9.98
C ALA A 43 -30.20 -4.14 -9.04
N CYS A 44 -29.35 -3.25 -9.56
CA CYS A 44 -28.70 -2.20 -8.77
C CYS A 44 -29.68 -1.30 -8.03
N ALA A 45 -30.90 -1.11 -8.55
CA ALA A 45 -31.95 -0.35 -7.88
C ALA A 45 -32.38 -0.93 -6.52
N SER A 46 -32.09 -2.20 -6.26
CA SER A 46 -32.35 -2.82 -4.96
C SER A 46 -31.25 -2.58 -3.93
N PHE A 47 -30.06 -2.17 -4.36
CA PHE A 47 -28.89 -1.96 -3.50
C PHE A 47 -28.56 -0.48 -3.32
N ASN A 48 -28.98 0.37 -4.25
CA ASN A 48 -28.70 1.80 -4.20
C ASN A 48 -30.03 2.58 -4.22
N PRO A 49 -30.34 3.35 -3.18
CA PRO A 49 -31.59 4.11 -3.10
C PRO A 49 -31.65 5.29 -4.09
N ASN A 50 -30.51 5.71 -4.63
CA ASN A 50 -30.48 6.79 -5.61
C ASN A 50 -30.87 6.26 -7.00
N PRO A 51 -31.54 7.06 -7.84
CA PRO A 51 -31.92 6.62 -9.18
C PRO A 51 -30.71 6.43 -10.10
N GLY A 52 -30.75 5.38 -10.94
CA GLY A 52 -29.75 5.16 -12.00
C GLY A 52 -29.77 6.21 -13.10
N PRO A 53 -28.87 6.12 -14.08
CA PRO A 53 -28.03 4.94 -14.34
C PRO A 53 -26.91 4.79 -13.32
N TYR A 54 -26.42 3.54 -13.18
CA TYR A 54 -25.41 3.16 -12.19
C TYR A 54 -24.06 2.86 -12.84
N ASN A 55 -23.02 2.89 -12.05
CA ASN A 55 -21.72 2.34 -12.42
C ASN A 55 -21.65 0.82 -12.18
N LEU A 56 -20.50 0.20 -12.49
CA LEU A 56 -20.31 -1.25 -12.41
C LEU A 56 -20.44 -1.83 -10.98
N HIS A 57 -20.36 -0.99 -9.94
CA HIS A 57 -20.54 -1.37 -8.54
C HIS A 57 -21.86 -0.87 -7.96
N CYS A 58 -22.87 -0.68 -8.81
CA CYS A 58 -24.18 -0.18 -8.42
C CYS A 58 -24.18 1.20 -7.72
N GLY A 59 -23.11 1.96 -7.83
CA GLY A 59 -23.03 3.34 -7.35
C GLY A 59 -23.48 4.34 -8.43
N ASN A 60 -23.51 5.61 -8.08
CA ASN A 60 -23.87 6.71 -8.99
C ASN A 60 -22.62 7.49 -9.43
N GLY A 61 -22.64 7.88 -10.70
CA GLY A 61 -21.55 8.64 -11.30
C GLY A 61 -20.28 7.82 -11.47
N LYS A 62 -19.15 8.49 -11.48
CA LYS A 62 -17.86 7.86 -11.71
C LYS A 62 -17.56 6.79 -10.65
N LEU A 63 -16.91 5.71 -11.08
CA LEU A 63 -16.36 4.68 -10.21
C LEU A 63 -14.83 4.79 -10.24
N GLY A 64 -14.21 5.02 -9.10
CA GLY A 64 -12.78 5.16 -9.08
C GLY A 64 -12.19 5.16 -7.70
N VAL A 65 -10.91 4.81 -7.64
CA VAL A 65 -10.06 4.95 -6.46
C VAL A 65 -8.77 5.65 -6.85
N ASN A 66 -8.22 6.41 -5.93
CA ASN A 66 -6.92 7.04 -6.10
C ASN A 66 -6.16 6.92 -4.78
N LEU A 67 -5.14 6.05 -4.77
CA LEU A 67 -4.18 5.93 -3.68
C LEU A 67 -2.81 6.35 -4.18
N MET A 68 -2.15 7.21 -3.45
CA MET A 68 -0.77 7.63 -3.69
C MET A 68 0.03 7.50 -2.40
N GLN A 69 1.21 6.90 -2.47
CA GLN A 69 2.10 6.72 -1.33
C GLN A 69 3.48 7.29 -1.65
N LEU A 70 3.98 8.16 -0.78
CA LEU A 70 5.30 8.76 -0.84
C LEU A 70 6.09 8.33 0.38
N MET A 71 7.27 7.75 0.17
CA MET A 71 8.20 7.38 1.23
C MET A 71 9.39 8.32 1.29
N ILE A 72 9.73 8.73 2.50
CA ILE A 72 10.90 9.54 2.84
C ILE A 72 11.75 8.69 3.77
N ALA A 73 12.96 8.33 3.33
CA ALA A 73 13.84 7.43 4.05
C ALA A 73 15.23 8.06 4.25
N PRO A 74 15.43 8.85 5.30
CA PRO A 74 16.78 9.21 5.71
C PRO A 74 17.52 7.94 6.16
N TYR A 75 18.80 7.84 5.84
CA TYR A 75 19.56 6.63 6.14
C TYR A 75 20.99 6.93 6.58
N VAL A 76 21.53 6.00 7.33
CA VAL A 76 22.96 5.91 7.61
C VAL A 76 23.46 4.51 7.24
N SER A 77 24.65 4.45 6.66
CA SER A 77 25.34 3.20 6.34
C SER A 77 26.74 3.20 6.90
N TRP A 78 27.17 2.05 7.35
CA TRP A 78 28.48 1.81 7.91
C TRP A 78 29.15 0.61 7.26
N GLN A 79 30.31 0.85 6.67
CA GLN A 79 31.20 -0.18 6.16
C GLN A 79 32.09 -0.67 7.30
N PHE A 80 31.73 -1.80 7.92
CA PHE A 80 32.44 -2.34 9.08
C PHE A 80 33.69 -3.13 8.70
N THR A 81 33.81 -3.58 7.45
CA THR A 81 35.01 -4.16 6.85
C THR A 81 35.00 -3.88 5.33
N PRO A 82 36.13 -3.89 4.63
CA PRO A 82 36.19 -3.67 3.20
C PRO A 82 35.22 -4.60 2.44
N GLY A 83 34.35 -3.99 1.62
CA GLY A 83 33.34 -4.71 0.85
C GLY A 83 32.07 -5.10 1.61
N HIS A 84 31.96 -4.85 2.92
CA HIS A 84 30.78 -5.22 3.71
C HIS A 84 30.21 -4.04 4.48
N SER A 85 28.93 -3.77 4.29
CA SER A 85 28.23 -2.65 4.90
C SER A 85 26.87 -3.05 5.45
N VAL A 86 26.46 -2.35 6.49
CA VAL A 86 25.09 -2.38 7.03
C VAL A 86 24.50 -0.99 6.97
N GLY A 87 23.19 -0.90 6.89
CA GLY A 87 22.48 0.37 6.86
C GLY A 87 21.17 0.28 7.63
N ILE A 88 20.73 1.43 8.11
CA ILE A 88 19.42 1.63 8.72
C ILE A 88 18.79 2.90 8.19
N ALA A 89 17.49 2.82 7.97
CA ALA A 89 16.68 3.95 7.51
C ALA A 89 15.33 3.91 8.25
N PRO A 90 14.99 4.89 9.10
CA PRO A 90 13.59 5.14 9.39
C PRO A 90 12.84 5.43 8.09
N ILE A 91 11.60 4.96 8.00
CA ILE A 91 10.70 5.19 6.87
C ILE A 91 9.59 6.09 7.39
N ILE A 92 9.44 7.25 6.79
CA ILE A 92 8.31 8.16 7.04
C ILE A 92 7.47 8.11 5.77
N THR A 93 6.21 7.74 5.90
CA THR A 93 5.31 7.61 4.76
C THR A 93 4.19 8.63 4.85
N TYR A 94 3.89 9.25 3.73
CA TYR A 94 2.69 10.04 3.50
C TYR A 94 1.85 9.37 2.44
N GLN A 95 0.57 9.15 2.73
CA GLN A 95 -0.35 8.62 1.74
C GLN A 95 -1.62 9.46 1.63
N ARG A 96 -2.22 9.41 0.44
CA ARG A 96 -3.48 10.08 0.12
C ARG A 96 -4.41 9.08 -0.53
N PHE A 97 -5.68 9.14 -0.15
CA PHE A 97 -6.70 8.26 -0.68
C PHE A 97 -7.99 9.00 -1.02
N SER A 98 -8.66 8.58 -2.08
CA SER A 98 -10.06 8.90 -2.36
C SER A 98 -10.75 7.73 -3.06
N ALA A 99 -12.04 7.56 -2.79
CA ALA A 99 -12.90 6.58 -3.47
C ALA A 99 -14.22 7.23 -3.86
N ASP A 100 -14.65 6.96 -5.09
CA ASP A 100 -15.89 7.47 -5.66
C ASP A 100 -16.75 6.31 -6.19
N GLY A 101 -18.07 6.46 -6.12
CA GLY A 101 -18.99 5.57 -6.80
C GLY A 101 -19.33 4.27 -6.08
N LEU A 102 -19.12 4.17 -4.76
CA LEU A 102 -19.38 2.96 -3.97
C LEU A 102 -20.66 3.08 -3.10
N GLN A 103 -21.65 3.89 -3.52
CA GLN A 103 -22.86 4.17 -2.71
C GLN A 103 -23.67 2.93 -2.35
N ALA A 104 -23.64 1.89 -3.18
CA ALA A 104 -24.31 0.61 -2.88
C ALA A 104 -23.76 -0.08 -1.62
N PHE A 105 -22.51 0.22 -1.23
CA PHE A 105 -21.85 -0.31 -0.05
C PHE A 105 -21.96 0.62 1.16
N ASP A 106 -22.41 1.86 0.95
CA ASP A 106 -22.47 2.90 1.99
C ASP A 106 -23.81 2.85 2.74
N ASN A 107 -24.03 1.76 3.45
CA ASN A 107 -25.25 1.52 4.20
C ASN A 107 -24.98 0.67 5.46
N PRO A 108 -25.91 0.66 6.46
CA PRO A 108 -25.72 -0.04 7.73
C PRO A 108 -25.63 -1.58 7.63
N PHE A 109 -26.03 -2.17 6.48
CA PHE A 109 -25.95 -3.64 6.28
C PHE A 109 -24.58 -4.09 5.81
N LEU A 110 -23.75 -3.18 5.28
CA LEU A 110 -22.46 -3.50 4.67
C LEU A 110 -21.30 -2.76 5.30
N SER A 111 -21.54 -1.66 6.01
CA SER A 111 -20.50 -0.87 6.62
C SER A 111 -20.80 -0.59 8.10
N THR A 112 -19.77 -0.65 8.93
CA THR A 112 -19.83 -0.27 10.37
C THR A 112 -19.93 1.25 10.54
N SER A 113 -19.61 2.02 9.50
CA SER A 113 -19.64 3.49 9.52
C SER A 113 -20.24 4.06 8.23
N PRO A 114 -21.57 3.88 8.01
CA PRO A 114 -22.25 4.47 6.86
C PRO A 114 -22.03 5.98 6.77
N GLY A 115 -21.93 6.48 5.53
CA GLY A 115 -21.56 7.87 5.25
C GLY A 115 -20.05 8.11 5.22
N ASN A 116 -19.22 7.06 5.45
CA ASN A 116 -17.75 7.14 5.41
C ASN A 116 -17.14 6.03 4.52
N VAL A 117 -17.82 5.66 3.45
CA VAL A 117 -17.36 4.62 2.51
C VAL A 117 -16.88 5.24 1.21
N THR A 118 -17.55 6.26 0.70
CA THR A 118 -17.35 6.78 -0.65
C THR A 118 -17.64 8.26 -0.78
N ASN A 119 -17.11 8.91 -1.82
CA ASN A 119 -17.40 10.31 -2.16
C ASN A 119 -17.08 11.31 -1.03
N ARG A 120 -16.04 11.03 -0.23
CA ARG A 120 -15.64 11.87 0.91
C ARG A 120 -14.51 12.84 0.55
N GLY A 121 -14.15 12.93 -0.74
CA GLY A 121 -13.01 13.68 -1.21
C GLY A 121 -11.69 13.00 -0.83
N THR A 122 -10.60 13.73 -0.90
CA THR A 122 -9.28 13.19 -0.54
C THR A 122 -9.10 13.20 0.98
N ASP A 123 -8.60 12.10 1.51
CA ASP A 123 -8.09 11.97 2.87
C ASP A 123 -6.59 11.71 2.83
N ASP A 124 -5.88 12.01 3.89
CA ASP A 124 -4.44 11.79 4.01
C ASP A 124 -4.08 11.16 5.34
N SER A 125 -2.97 10.45 5.35
CA SER A 125 -2.48 9.70 6.49
C SER A 125 -0.95 9.69 6.49
N TRP A 126 -0.37 9.61 7.68
CA TRP A 126 1.06 9.48 7.89
C TRP A 126 1.36 8.19 8.62
N GLY A 127 2.56 7.66 8.40
CA GLY A 127 2.99 6.44 9.08
C GLY A 127 4.49 6.35 9.19
N VAL A 128 4.93 5.45 10.06
CA VAL A 128 6.36 5.24 10.31
C VAL A 128 6.72 3.76 10.32
N GLY A 129 7.91 3.47 9.84
CA GLY A 129 8.50 2.15 9.83
C GLY A 129 10.02 2.25 9.88
N VAL A 130 10.69 1.13 9.73
CA VAL A 130 12.16 1.08 9.68
C VAL A 130 12.62 0.07 8.65
N ARG A 131 13.70 0.40 7.94
CA ARG A 131 14.41 -0.52 7.05
C ARG A 131 15.80 -0.75 7.55
N VAL A 132 16.24 -2.00 7.55
CA VAL A 132 17.63 -2.40 7.82
C VAL A 132 18.14 -3.20 6.64
N GLY A 133 19.42 -3.07 6.33
CA GLY A 133 19.99 -3.79 5.21
C GLY A 133 21.46 -4.09 5.39
N TYR A 134 21.90 -5.12 4.69
CA TYR A 134 23.28 -5.52 4.56
C TYR A 134 23.63 -5.68 3.08
N MET A 135 24.83 -5.26 2.72
CA MET A 135 25.43 -5.51 1.41
C MET A 135 26.86 -6.00 1.61
N GLY A 136 27.23 -7.08 0.91
CA GLY A 136 28.54 -7.70 1.02
C GLY A 136 29.11 -8.10 -0.33
N GLN A 137 30.36 -7.74 -0.59
CA GLN A 137 31.16 -8.27 -1.68
C GLN A 137 31.92 -9.48 -1.20
N ILE A 138 31.41 -10.68 -1.52
CA ILE A 138 31.96 -11.97 -1.04
C ILE A 138 33.33 -12.25 -1.69
N ASN A 139 33.43 -11.89 -2.94
CA ASN A 139 34.69 -11.94 -3.70
C ASN A 139 34.59 -11.00 -4.92
N LYS A 140 35.61 -10.97 -5.76
CA LYS A 140 35.65 -10.09 -6.95
C LYS A 140 34.53 -10.33 -7.97
N PHE A 141 33.84 -11.46 -7.89
CA PHE A 141 32.80 -11.85 -8.85
C PHE A 141 31.40 -11.86 -8.24
N LEU A 142 31.25 -11.93 -6.91
CA LEU A 142 29.98 -12.14 -6.24
C LEU A 142 29.72 -11.06 -5.19
N SER A 143 28.59 -10.37 -5.35
CA SER A 143 28.00 -9.49 -4.35
C SER A 143 26.65 -10.04 -3.88
N VAL A 144 26.30 -9.83 -2.62
CA VAL A 144 25.05 -10.24 -2.01
C VAL A 144 24.42 -9.07 -1.27
N GLY A 145 23.12 -9.05 -1.19
CA GLY A 145 22.35 -8.06 -0.45
C GLY A 145 21.15 -8.68 0.24
N ILE A 146 20.80 -8.14 1.41
CA ILE A 146 19.54 -8.46 2.09
C ILE A 146 19.05 -7.19 2.78
N ALA A 147 17.74 -6.94 2.69
CA ALA A 147 17.09 -5.82 3.36
C ALA A 147 15.72 -6.25 3.89
N TYR A 148 15.42 -5.83 5.10
CA TYR A 148 14.12 -6.00 5.73
C TYR A 148 13.51 -4.62 6.00
N ALA A 149 12.26 -4.43 5.59
CA ALA A 149 11.43 -3.29 5.97
C ALA A 149 10.33 -3.78 6.92
N SER A 150 10.19 -3.13 8.06
CA SER A 150 9.06 -3.40 8.96
C SER A 150 7.75 -2.97 8.31
N LYS A 151 6.63 -3.43 8.84
CA LYS A 151 5.33 -2.80 8.60
C LYS A 151 5.47 -1.28 8.82
N VAL A 152 4.87 -0.49 7.95
CA VAL A 152 4.66 0.94 8.21
C VAL A 152 3.29 1.09 8.83
N ASP A 153 3.27 1.48 10.08
CA ASP A 153 2.07 1.74 10.86
C ASP A 153 1.52 3.10 10.46
N MET A 154 0.36 3.11 9.82
CA MET A 154 -0.24 4.30 9.22
C MET A 154 -1.37 4.82 10.11
N ASP A 155 -1.57 6.14 10.13
CA ASP A 155 -2.79 6.70 10.70
C ASP A 155 -4.01 6.27 9.85
N GLU A 156 -5.17 6.09 10.48
CA GLU A 156 -6.39 5.68 9.80
C GLU A 156 -6.94 6.79 8.88
N PHE A 157 -7.50 6.40 7.76
CA PHE A 157 -8.29 7.30 6.91
C PHE A 157 -9.66 7.58 7.54
N GLY A 158 -9.75 8.63 8.33
CA GLY A 158 -10.96 8.98 9.08
C GLY A 158 -12.20 9.21 8.20
N ARG A 159 -12.02 9.74 6.99
CA ARG A 159 -13.10 9.94 6.01
C ARG A 159 -13.56 8.64 5.38
N TYR A 160 -12.74 7.58 5.42
CA TYR A 160 -12.99 6.27 4.85
C TYR A 160 -13.01 5.16 5.90
N LYS A 161 -13.29 5.51 7.15
CA LYS A 161 -13.39 4.56 8.27
C LYS A 161 -14.49 3.49 8.11
N GLY A 162 -15.41 3.69 7.19
CA GLY A 162 -16.43 2.72 6.82
C GLY A 162 -16.08 1.88 5.59
N LEU A 163 -14.90 2.08 4.98
CA LEU A 163 -14.44 1.35 3.80
C LEU A 163 -13.35 0.33 4.16
N PHE A 164 -12.25 0.80 4.73
CA PHE A 164 -11.13 -0.05 5.08
C PHE A 164 -11.34 -0.76 6.43
N ALA A 165 -10.79 -1.96 6.57
CA ALA A 165 -10.81 -2.68 7.83
C ALA A 165 -10.25 -1.82 8.99
N GLU A 166 -10.57 -2.20 10.22
CA GLU A 166 -10.05 -1.54 11.42
C GLU A 166 -10.31 -0.02 11.46
N SER A 167 -11.51 0.37 10.95
CA SER A 167 -11.98 1.77 10.94
C SER A 167 -11.15 2.73 10.08
N GLY A 168 -10.63 2.25 8.95
CA GLY A 168 -9.91 3.09 7.99
C GLY A 168 -8.41 2.83 7.93
N ASP A 169 -7.94 1.75 8.57
CA ASP A 169 -6.53 1.37 8.54
C ASP A 169 -6.10 0.90 7.15
N PHE A 170 -4.99 1.43 6.69
CA PHE A 170 -4.34 1.02 5.44
C PHE A 170 -2.82 1.01 5.60
N ASP A 171 -2.35 0.13 6.45
CA ASP A 171 -0.94 -0.11 6.71
C ASP A 171 -0.18 -0.61 5.47
N ILE A 172 1.12 -0.38 5.46
CA ILE A 172 2.00 -0.93 4.43
C ILE A 172 2.69 -2.18 5.00
N PRO A 173 2.51 -3.34 4.38
CA PRO A 173 3.07 -4.59 4.85
C PRO A 173 4.59 -4.59 4.97
N SER A 174 5.11 -5.41 5.89
CA SER A 174 6.54 -5.66 5.98
C SER A 174 7.06 -6.43 4.77
N SER A 175 8.33 -6.27 4.44
CA SER A 175 8.94 -6.98 3.31
C SER A 175 10.40 -7.37 3.58
N LEU A 176 10.82 -8.42 2.91
CA LEU A 176 12.21 -8.90 2.87
C LEU A 176 12.65 -9.01 1.41
N VAL A 177 13.73 -8.35 1.09
CA VAL A 177 14.40 -8.49 -0.20
C VAL A 177 15.77 -9.13 0.03
N ALA A 178 16.10 -10.15 -0.76
CA ALA A 178 17.41 -10.77 -0.76
C ALA A 178 17.85 -11.02 -2.20
N GLY A 179 19.10 -10.70 -2.52
CA GLY A 179 19.60 -10.83 -3.86
C GLY A 179 21.10 -11.05 -3.94
N PHE A 180 21.55 -11.39 -5.14
CA PHE A 180 22.97 -11.49 -5.46
C PHE A 180 23.23 -10.98 -6.87
N ALA A 181 24.46 -10.52 -7.10
CA ALA A 181 24.95 -10.18 -8.43
C ALA A 181 26.27 -10.91 -8.68
N VAL A 182 26.38 -11.53 -9.87
CA VAL A 182 27.58 -12.21 -10.34
C VAL A 182 28.13 -11.44 -11.53
N THR A 183 29.41 -11.06 -11.46
CA THR A 183 30.14 -10.34 -12.51
C THR A 183 31.29 -11.23 -12.97
N PRO A 184 31.06 -12.17 -13.91
CA PRO A 184 32.07 -13.13 -14.33
C PRO A 184 33.28 -12.48 -15.00
N ASP A 185 33.04 -11.38 -15.70
CA ASP A 185 34.03 -10.53 -16.36
C ASP A 185 33.55 -9.07 -16.42
N ASP A 186 34.36 -8.17 -16.95
CA ASP A 186 34.08 -6.73 -17.03
C ASP A 186 32.91 -6.36 -17.99
N ARG A 187 32.31 -7.32 -18.68
CA ARG A 187 31.26 -7.11 -19.69
C ARG A 187 29.88 -7.52 -19.20
N TRP A 188 29.80 -8.46 -18.25
CA TRP A 188 28.56 -9.09 -17.85
C TRP A 188 28.32 -8.96 -16.35
N THR A 189 27.15 -8.50 -15.97
CA THR A 189 26.61 -8.60 -14.62
C THR A 189 25.25 -9.27 -14.68
N LEU A 190 25.10 -10.38 -13.97
CA LEU A 190 23.84 -11.09 -13.79
C LEU A 190 23.38 -10.85 -12.37
N ALA A 191 22.20 -10.27 -12.21
CA ALA A 191 21.59 -10.02 -10.92
C ALA A 191 20.30 -10.83 -10.76
N PHE A 192 20.05 -11.30 -9.55
CA PHE A 192 18.83 -11.96 -9.15
C PHE A 192 18.40 -11.43 -7.81
N ASP A 193 17.12 -11.06 -7.71
CA ASP A 193 16.48 -10.60 -6.48
C ASP A 193 15.22 -11.42 -6.20
N TYR A 194 15.00 -11.71 -4.94
CA TYR A 194 13.79 -12.31 -4.41
C TYR A 194 13.20 -11.36 -3.39
N GLU A 195 11.91 -11.05 -3.54
CA GLU A 195 11.15 -10.26 -2.56
C GLU A 195 10.00 -11.08 -2.00
N ARG A 196 9.81 -10.97 -0.69
CA ARG A 196 8.64 -11.46 0.02
C ARG A 196 7.97 -10.31 0.75
N ILE A 197 6.67 -10.16 0.54
CA ILE A 197 5.81 -9.20 1.23
C ILE A 197 4.85 -9.98 2.12
N TRP A 198 4.74 -9.58 3.39
CA TRP A 198 3.78 -10.20 4.33
C TRP A 198 2.49 -9.40 4.34
N TYR A 199 1.63 -9.62 3.35
CA TYR A 199 0.33 -8.93 3.26
C TYR A 199 -0.55 -9.14 4.49
N SER A 200 -0.35 -10.22 5.27
CA SER A 200 -1.03 -10.49 6.53
C SER A 200 -0.83 -9.41 7.61
N ASP A 201 0.13 -8.52 7.45
CA ASP A 201 0.38 -7.43 8.39
C ASP A 201 -0.64 -6.29 8.26
N ALA A 202 -1.44 -6.27 7.20
CA ALA A 202 -2.42 -5.21 6.91
C ALA A 202 -3.77 -5.83 6.49
N ASN A 203 -4.76 -5.79 7.39
CA ASN A 203 -6.06 -6.42 7.18
C ASN A 203 -6.79 -5.90 5.94
N SER A 204 -6.73 -4.60 5.67
CA SER A 204 -7.34 -3.99 4.46
C SER A 204 -6.77 -4.52 3.15
N VAL A 205 -5.54 -5.06 3.17
CA VAL A 205 -4.87 -5.65 2.00
C VAL A 205 -5.04 -7.17 1.96
N HIS A 206 -4.85 -7.84 3.09
CA HIS A 206 -4.84 -9.30 3.20
C HIS A 206 -6.22 -9.93 3.20
N ASN A 207 -7.17 -9.34 3.94
CA ASN A 207 -8.49 -9.93 4.14
C ASN A 207 -9.19 -10.21 2.81
N ARG A 208 -9.84 -11.36 2.71
CA ARG A 208 -10.57 -11.74 1.49
C ARG A 208 -11.80 -10.87 1.31
N SER A 209 -12.05 -10.42 0.11
CA SER A 209 -13.27 -9.67 -0.24
C SER A 209 -14.55 -10.45 0.06
N SER A 210 -14.50 -11.79 0.02
CA SER A 210 -15.64 -12.67 0.37
C SER A 210 -16.08 -12.58 1.82
N LEU A 211 -15.29 -12.02 2.73
CA LEU A 211 -15.70 -11.77 4.13
C LEU A 211 -16.94 -10.86 4.22
N ILE A 212 -17.20 -10.05 3.22
CA ILE A 212 -18.43 -9.23 3.15
C ILE A 212 -19.71 -10.09 3.23
N LEU A 213 -19.64 -11.37 2.83
CA LEU A 213 -20.76 -12.31 2.95
C LEU A 213 -21.09 -12.66 4.41
N ASN A 214 -20.08 -12.65 5.28
CA ASN A 214 -20.28 -12.88 6.72
C ASN A 214 -20.98 -11.67 7.36
N CYS A 215 -20.73 -10.47 6.84
CA CYS A 215 -21.43 -9.25 7.23
C CYS A 215 -22.95 -9.39 6.98
N PHE A 216 -23.36 -9.93 5.82
CA PHE A 216 -24.77 -10.27 5.56
C PHE A 216 -25.33 -11.32 6.54
N GLY A 217 -24.47 -12.19 7.07
CA GLY A 217 -24.81 -13.16 8.10
C GLY A 217 -24.94 -12.59 9.51
N GLY A 218 -24.70 -11.28 9.69
CA GLY A 218 -24.78 -10.57 10.97
C GLY A 218 -23.46 -10.41 11.72
N ASP A 219 -22.34 -10.79 11.12
CA ASP A 219 -21.00 -10.55 11.68
C ASP A 219 -20.53 -9.13 11.38
N ALA A 220 -20.75 -8.20 12.32
CA ALA A 220 -20.35 -6.82 12.18
C ALA A 220 -18.84 -6.64 12.02
N SER A 221 -18.01 -7.56 12.53
CA SER A 221 -16.56 -7.47 12.38
C SER A 221 -16.10 -7.65 10.94
N ALA A 222 -16.87 -8.40 10.13
CA ALA A 222 -16.58 -8.68 8.73
C ALA A 222 -17.14 -7.62 7.76
N CYS A 223 -17.92 -6.66 8.26
CA CYS A 223 -18.41 -5.54 7.47
C CYS A 223 -17.26 -4.59 7.08
N LEU A 224 -17.45 -3.81 6.03
CA LEU A 224 -16.53 -2.72 5.68
C LEU A 224 -16.34 -1.79 6.89
N GLY A 225 -15.11 -1.40 7.19
CA GLY A 225 -14.77 -0.64 8.39
C GLY A 225 -14.67 -1.48 9.67
N GLY A 226 -15.08 -2.74 9.66
CA GLY A 226 -15.01 -3.64 10.81
C GLY A 226 -13.59 -4.10 11.11
N SER A 227 -13.37 -4.63 12.32
CA SER A 227 -12.02 -5.08 12.76
C SER A 227 -11.44 -6.22 11.91
N ASN A 228 -12.30 -6.97 11.20
CA ASN A 228 -11.93 -8.00 10.23
C ASN A 228 -12.62 -7.75 8.89
N GLY A 229 -12.75 -6.48 8.53
CA GLY A 229 -13.46 -6.05 7.34
C GLY A 229 -12.88 -6.61 6.06
N ALA A 230 -13.74 -6.75 5.04
CA ALA A 230 -13.33 -7.24 3.73
C ALA A 230 -12.23 -6.35 3.11
N GLY A 231 -11.22 -6.97 2.53
CA GLY A 231 -10.09 -6.34 1.89
C GLY A 231 -9.85 -6.87 0.47
N PHE A 232 -8.62 -6.69 -0.04
CA PHE A 232 -8.27 -7.07 -1.42
C PHE A 232 -7.96 -8.56 -1.59
N GLY A 233 -7.69 -9.31 -0.53
CA GLY A 233 -7.39 -10.74 -0.56
C GLY A 233 -5.99 -11.09 -1.08
N TRP A 234 -5.03 -10.19 -0.95
CA TRP A 234 -3.65 -10.45 -1.34
C TRP A 234 -2.95 -11.37 -0.33
N GLN A 235 -2.10 -12.30 -0.84
CA GLN A 235 -1.44 -13.34 -0.04
C GLN A 235 0.05 -13.42 -0.33
#